data_5c0f143f88a298e89d101a658a9df3cf
#
_entry.id   5c0f143f88a298e89d101a658a9df3cf
#
_cell.length_a   1.000
_cell.length_b   1.000
_cell.length_c   1.000
_cell.angle_alpha   90.00
_cell.angle_beta   90.00
_cell.angle_gamma   90.00
#
_symmetry.space_group_name_H-M   'P 1'
#
loop_
_entity.id
_entity.type
_entity.pdbx_description
1 polymer ?
#
loop_
_entity_poly.entity_id
_entity_poly.type
_entity_poly.pdbx_seq_one_letter_code
_entity_poly.pdbx_strand_id
1 'polypeptide(L)'
;MKVYFIGQKGIPAKFGGVEKHVEELVTRLVKAGHEVFVYTRPNYTDRKLKKYRGVNLISLNNLATKHLDAISHTFRACLDLTKRDADIVHFHSIGPSSLIWLAKLLKPGVPIITTFHTKCYEHKKWGAFARLCLKIGESVACRLADKVIAISVPPLKL
;
A
#
# COMPACT_ATOMS: atom_id res chain seq x y z
N MET A 1 4.08 16.54 8.74
CA MET A 1 4.71 15.68 7.71
C MET A 1 3.65 15.27 6.69
N LYS A 2 4.04 15.10 5.43
CA LYS A 2 3.21 14.61 4.33
C LYS A 2 3.42 13.10 4.15
N VAL A 3 2.41 12.31 4.46
CA VAL A 3 2.49 10.84 4.45
C VAL A 3 1.60 10.28 3.36
N TYR A 4 2.18 9.47 2.47
CA TYR A 4 1.49 8.87 1.32
C TYR A 4 1.30 7.36 1.51
N PHE A 5 0.07 6.89 1.34
CA PHE A 5 -0.33 5.49 1.52
C PHE A 5 -0.59 4.81 0.19
N ILE A 6 0.06 3.66 -0.04
CA ILE A 6 0.00 2.88 -1.29
C ILE A 6 -0.30 1.42 -0.97
N GLY A 7 -1.11 0.77 -1.82
CA GLY A 7 -1.31 -0.68 -1.79
C GLY A 7 -2.71 -1.14 -1.38
N GLN A 8 -3.38 -0.37 -0.51
CA GLN A 8 -4.79 -0.57 -0.20
C GLN A 8 -5.68 -0.26 -1.41
N LYS A 9 -6.93 -0.72 -1.38
CA LYS A 9 -7.91 -0.40 -2.44
C LYS A 9 -8.40 1.03 -2.33
N GLY A 10 -8.63 1.52 -1.10
CA GLY A 10 -9.09 2.87 -0.83
C GLY A 10 -9.82 3.02 0.50
N ILE A 11 -10.26 4.22 0.78
CA ILE A 11 -11.13 4.59 1.90
C ILE A 11 -12.27 5.50 1.38
N PRO A 12 -13.44 5.58 2.05
CA PRO A 12 -13.84 4.83 3.26
C PRO A 12 -13.86 3.31 3.03
N ALA A 13 -13.56 2.56 4.10
CA ALA A 13 -13.52 1.11 4.04
C ALA A 13 -14.92 0.53 3.87
N LYS A 14 -15.17 -0.11 2.73
CA LYS A 14 -16.43 -0.81 2.43
C LYS A 14 -16.35 -2.28 2.85
N PHE A 15 -15.21 -2.91 2.58
CA PHE A 15 -14.85 -4.28 2.93
C PHE A 15 -13.33 -4.43 2.92
N GLY A 16 -12.82 -5.45 3.59
CA GLY A 16 -11.39 -5.75 3.69
C GLY A 16 -10.74 -5.24 4.97
N GLY A 17 -9.97 -6.11 5.61
CA GLY A 17 -9.26 -5.77 6.86
C GLY A 17 -8.14 -4.75 6.66
N VAL A 18 -7.47 -4.80 5.49
CA VAL A 18 -6.42 -3.84 5.13
C VAL A 18 -6.99 -2.43 5.03
N GLU A 19 -8.11 -2.27 4.34
CA GLU A 19 -8.77 -0.99 4.13
C GLU A 19 -9.24 -0.38 5.45
N LYS A 20 -9.83 -1.21 6.33
CA LYS A 20 -10.25 -0.76 7.66
C LYS A 20 -9.07 -0.36 8.54
N HIS A 21 -7.99 -1.14 8.52
CA HIS A 21 -6.76 -0.79 9.23
C HIS A 21 -6.18 0.54 8.72
N VAL A 22 -6.10 0.72 7.40
CA VAL A 22 -5.60 1.96 6.81
C VAL A 22 -6.49 3.14 7.18
N GLU A 23 -7.82 3.01 7.09
CA GLU A 23 -8.75 4.07 7.46
C GLU A 23 -8.54 4.54 8.91
N GLU A 24 -8.43 3.61 9.86
CA GLU A 24 -8.16 3.92 11.27
C GLU A 24 -6.80 4.61 11.45
N LEU A 25 -5.76 4.11 10.80
CA LEU A 25 -4.42 4.67 10.91
C LEU A 25 -4.35 6.09 10.34
N VAL A 26 -4.84 6.29 9.11
CA VAL A 26 -4.73 7.60 8.43
C VAL A 26 -5.57 8.67 9.11
N THR A 27 -6.74 8.32 9.65
CA THR A 27 -7.56 9.27 10.41
C THR A 27 -6.91 9.69 11.72
N ARG A 28 -6.19 8.78 12.38
CA ARG A 28 -5.39 9.10 13.58
C ARG A 28 -4.20 9.99 13.26
N LEU A 29 -3.51 9.75 12.15
CA LEU A 29 -2.40 10.60 11.70
C LEU A 29 -2.87 12.03 11.37
N VAL A 30 -4.03 12.18 10.74
CA VAL A 30 -4.63 13.50 10.50
C VAL A 30 -4.92 14.20 11.83
N LYS A 31 -5.50 13.50 12.82
CA LYS A 31 -5.74 14.06 14.17
C LYS A 31 -4.45 14.45 14.88
N ALA A 32 -3.34 13.76 14.58
CA ALA A 32 -2.02 14.09 15.12
C ALA A 32 -1.33 15.25 14.37
N GLY A 33 -2.00 15.90 13.41
CA GLY A 33 -1.50 17.07 12.68
C GLY A 33 -0.67 16.75 11.45
N HIS A 34 -0.73 15.52 10.94
CA HIS A 34 -0.07 15.16 9.69
C HIS A 34 -0.97 15.40 8.48
N GLU A 35 -0.37 15.76 7.36
CA GLU A 35 -1.05 15.83 6.07
C GLU A 35 -0.97 14.45 5.40
N VAL A 36 -2.12 13.79 5.23
CA VAL A 36 -2.18 12.40 4.79
C VAL A 36 -2.83 12.28 3.42
N PHE A 37 -2.21 11.49 2.57
CA PHE A 37 -2.65 11.19 1.22
C PHE A 37 -2.82 9.68 1.04
N VAL A 38 -3.95 9.26 0.48
CA VAL A 38 -4.25 7.85 0.21
C VAL A 38 -4.53 7.67 -1.28
N TYR A 39 -3.74 6.83 -1.93
CA TYR A 39 -4.02 6.41 -3.30
C TYR A 39 -5.19 5.43 -3.32
N THR A 40 -6.18 5.71 -4.15
CA THR A 40 -7.43 4.93 -4.22
C THR A 40 -7.67 4.38 -5.62
N ARG A 41 -8.30 3.20 -5.68
CA ARG A 41 -8.73 2.56 -6.93
C ARG A 41 -10.17 2.96 -7.26
N PRO A 42 -10.47 3.33 -8.51
CA PRO A 42 -11.81 3.78 -8.92
C PRO A 42 -12.91 2.72 -8.75
N ASN A 43 -12.54 1.45 -8.83
CA ASN A 43 -13.45 0.32 -8.59
C ASN A 43 -13.78 0.09 -7.11
N TYR A 44 -13.16 0.82 -6.21
CA TYR A 44 -13.40 0.73 -4.76
C TYR A 44 -13.91 2.06 -4.17
N THR A 45 -13.25 3.17 -4.48
CA THR A 45 -13.59 4.52 -3.99
C THR A 45 -14.07 5.40 -5.13
N ASP A 46 -15.15 6.16 -4.93
CA ASP A 46 -15.64 7.10 -5.93
C ASP A 46 -14.54 8.13 -6.29
N ARG A 47 -14.30 8.30 -7.58
CA ARG A 47 -13.31 9.27 -8.12
C ARG A 47 -13.63 10.71 -7.75
N LYS A 48 -14.90 11.04 -7.53
CA LYS A 48 -15.34 12.38 -7.13
C LYS A 48 -14.97 12.72 -5.70
N LEU A 49 -14.81 11.70 -4.86
CA LEU A 49 -14.41 11.87 -3.46
C LEU A 49 -12.93 12.24 -3.38
N LYS A 50 -12.64 13.52 -3.09
CA LYS A 50 -11.26 14.03 -3.00
C LYS A 50 -10.73 14.11 -1.58
N LYS A 51 -11.62 14.08 -0.59
CA LYS A 51 -11.26 14.15 0.83
C LYS A 51 -12.22 13.34 1.69
N TYR A 52 -11.68 12.66 2.70
CA TYR A 52 -12.47 11.89 3.66
C TYR A 52 -11.85 12.00 5.05
N ARG A 53 -12.61 12.49 6.04
CA ARG A 53 -12.16 12.71 7.43
C ARG A 53 -10.80 13.42 7.54
N GLY A 54 -10.56 14.43 6.70
CA GLY A 54 -9.31 15.17 6.66
C GLY A 54 -8.20 14.54 5.81
N VAL A 55 -8.37 13.29 5.34
CA VAL A 55 -7.42 12.57 4.47
C VAL A 55 -7.64 12.98 3.02
N ASN A 56 -6.59 13.31 2.30
CA ASN A 56 -6.63 13.61 0.87
C ASN A 56 -6.63 12.30 0.05
N LEU A 57 -7.53 12.18 -0.93
CA LEU A 57 -7.67 10.98 -1.76
C LEU A 57 -7.19 11.24 -3.18
N ILE A 58 -6.29 10.37 -3.66
CA ILE A 58 -5.73 10.43 -5.01
C ILE A 58 -6.22 9.21 -5.77
N SER A 59 -7.20 9.39 -6.64
CA SER A 59 -7.73 8.31 -7.47
C SER A 59 -6.85 8.09 -8.71
N LEU A 60 -6.30 6.89 -8.86
CA LEU A 60 -5.52 6.48 -10.01
C LEU A 60 -6.15 5.26 -10.68
N ASN A 61 -6.16 5.27 -12.01
CA ASN A 61 -6.63 4.13 -12.79
C ASN A 61 -5.79 2.88 -12.53
N ASN A 62 -6.42 1.72 -12.64
CA ASN A 62 -5.81 0.41 -12.49
C ASN A 62 -6.35 -0.54 -13.58
N LEU A 63 -5.65 -1.63 -13.81
CA LEU A 63 -6.15 -2.73 -14.63
C LEU A 63 -6.99 -3.62 -13.71
N ALA A 64 -8.31 -3.49 -13.78
CA ALA A 64 -9.27 -4.17 -12.90
C ALA A 64 -9.37 -5.67 -13.20
N THR A 65 -8.24 -6.38 -13.15
CA THR A 65 -8.14 -7.84 -13.30
C THR A 65 -7.72 -8.49 -11.99
N LYS A 66 -8.03 -9.77 -11.83
CA LYS A 66 -7.76 -10.52 -10.59
C LYS A 66 -6.30 -10.43 -10.11
N HIS A 67 -5.34 -10.35 -11.02
CA HIS A 67 -3.91 -10.42 -10.70
C HIS A 67 -3.16 -9.10 -10.89
N LEU A 68 -3.63 -8.21 -11.76
CA LEU A 68 -2.93 -6.98 -12.12
C LEU A 68 -3.48 -5.73 -11.42
N ASP A 69 -4.63 -5.83 -10.76
CA ASP A 69 -5.29 -4.72 -10.10
C ASP A 69 -4.35 -3.98 -9.11
N ALA A 70 -3.78 -4.72 -8.16
CA ALA A 70 -2.91 -4.14 -7.15
C ALA A 70 -1.59 -3.62 -7.73
N ILE A 71 -0.95 -4.40 -8.61
CA ILE A 71 0.36 -4.08 -9.18
C ILE A 71 0.28 -2.88 -10.12
N SER A 72 -0.70 -2.85 -11.03
CA SER A 72 -0.85 -1.72 -11.96
C SER A 72 -1.18 -0.41 -11.26
N HIS A 73 -2.01 -0.47 -10.21
CA HIS A 73 -2.31 0.69 -9.38
C HIS A 73 -1.06 1.18 -8.64
N THR A 74 -0.31 0.28 -8.01
CA THR A 74 0.91 0.61 -7.28
C THR A 74 1.98 1.19 -8.20
N PHE A 75 2.16 0.63 -9.41
CA PHE A 75 3.07 1.17 -10.42
C PHE A 75 2.73 2.63 -10.75
N ARG A 76 1.45 2.93 -11.01
CA ARG A 76 1.00 4.30 -11.26
C ARG A 76 1.18 5.22 -10.06
N ALA A 77 0.96 4.72 -8.85
CA ALA A 77 1.21 5.48 -7.64
C ALA A 77 2.69 5.84 -7.48
N CYS A 78 3.62 4.91 -7.78
CA CYS A 78 5.05 5.18 -7.78
C CYS A 78 5.43 6.27 -8.80
N LEU A 79 4.82 6.26 -10.00
CA LEU A 79 5.05 7.31 -11.00
C LEU A 79 4.48 8.66 -10.53
N ASP A 80 3.28 8.68 -9.95
CA ASP A 80 2.67 9.92 -9.44
C ASP A 80 3.46 10.53 -8.28
N LEU A 81 4.08 9.69 -7.43
CA LEU A 81 4.93 10.13 -6.33
C LEU A 81 6.09 11.03 -6.77
N THR A 82 6.59 10.91 -8.00
CA THR A 82 7.67 11.76 -8.52
C THR A 82 7.28 13.26 -8.51
N LYS A 83 5.99 13.53 -8.65
CA LYS A 83 5.41 14.88 -8.68
C LYS A 83 4.95 15.37 -7.30
N ARG A 84 5.11 14.55 -6.27
CA ARG A 84 4.62 14.83 -4.91
C ARG A 84 5.77 15.18 -3.98
N ASP A 85 5.47 16.05 -3.05
CA ASP A 85 6.36 16.39 -1.94
C ASP A 85 6.01 15.48 -0.75
N ALA A 86 6.62 14.29 -0.70
CA ALA A 86 6.37 13.27 0.30
C ALA A 86 7.51 13.21 1.33
N ASP A 87 7.16 13.27 2.61
CA ASP A 87 8.10 13.05 3.71
C ASP A 87 8.24 11.56 4.03
N ILE A 88 7.16 10.79 3.88
CA ILE A 88 7.11 9.34 4.12
C ILE A 88 6.18 8.68 3.11
N VAL A 89 6.56 7.50 2.64
CA VAL A 89 5.69 6.62 1.86
C VAL A 89 5.44 5.32 2.61
N HIS A 90 4.17 4.96 2.77
CA HIS A 90 3.76 3.76 3.48
C HIS A 90 3.06 2.78 2.55
N PHE A 91 3.71 1.65 2.31
CA PHE A 91 3.16 0.55 1.52
C PHE A 91 2.38 -0.43 2.38
N HIS A 92 1.29 -0.96 1.85
CA HIS A 92 0.47 -1.99 2.48
C HIS A 92 0.37 -3.23 1.62
N SER A 93 0.54 -4.40 2.27
CA SER A 93 0.49 -5.74 1.66
C SER A 93 1.72 -6.10 0.80
N ILE A 94 2.00 -7.41 0.72
CA ILE A 94 3.21 -7.95 0.05
C ILE A 94 3.21 -7.65 -1.46
N GLY A 95 2.07 -7.81 -2.15
CA GLY A 95 1.99 -7.57 -3.59
C GLY A 95 2.45 -6.15 -3.97
N PRO A 96 1.79 -5.09 -3.49
CA PRO A 96 2.22 -3.72 -3.69
C PRO A 96 3.66 -3.44 -3.24
N SER A 97 4.07 -4.00 -2.10
CA SER A 97 5.42 -3.79 -1.55
C SER A 97 6.53 -4.36 -2.43
N SER A 98 6.22 -5.27 -3.35
CA SER A 98 7.18 -5.76 -4.36
C SER A 98 7.71 -4.65 -5.27
N LEU A 99 7.03 -3.50 -5.37
CA LEU A 99 7.44 -2.34 -6.15
C LEU A 99 8.17 -1.26 -5.33
N ILE A 100 8.57 -1.53 -4.09
CA ILE A 100 9.33 -0.58 -3.27
C ILE A 100 10.63 -0.15 -3.96
N TRP A 101 11.30 -1.07 -4.68
CA TRP A 101 12.50 -0.76 -5.45
C TRP A 101 12.26 0.34 -6.48
N LEU A 102 11.09 0.34 -7.13
CA LEU A 102 10.71 1.37 -8.09
C LEU A 102 10.49 2.72 -7.39
N ALA A 103 9.80 2.73 -6.26
CA ALA A 103 9.60 3.95 -5.47
C ALA A 103 10.94 4.53 -4.98
N LYS A 104 11.87 3.68 -4.51
CA LYS A 104 13.24 4.10 -4.12
C LYS A 104 14.02 4.69 -5.29
N LEU A 105 13.90 4.08 -6.48
CA LEU A 105 14.57 4.55 -7.69
C LEU A 105 14.02 5.90 -8.16
N LEU A 106 12.69 6.04 -8.19
CA LEU A 106 12.02 7.23 -8.71
C LEU A 106 12.01 8.41 -7.74
N LYS A 107 12.05 8.12 -6.43
CA LYS A 107 12.06 9.14 -5.38
C LYS A 107 13.09 8.79 -4.30
N PRO A 108 14.38 8.93 -4.61
CA PRO A 108 15.45 8.63 -3.66
C PRO A 108 15.38 9.56 -2.45
N GLY A 109 15.81 9.05 -1.29
CA GLY A 109 15.88 9.83 -0.04
C GLY A 109 14.57 9.89 0.76
N VAL A 110 13.42 9.49 0.21
CA VAL A 110 12.18 9.43 0.97
C VAL A 110 12.10 8.10 1.74
N PRO A 111 11.91 8.13 3.07
CA PRO A 111 11.73 6.93 3.87
C PRO A 111 10.51 6.13 3.45
N ILE A 112 10.67 4.82 3.32
CA ILE A 112 9.60 3.89 2.96
C ILE A 112 9.33 2.93 4.12
N ILE A 113 8.07 2.91 4.56
CA ILE A 113 7.55 1.95 5.53
C ILE A 113 6.70 0.93 4.77
N THR A 114 6.73 -0.32 5.19
CA THR A 114 5.80 -1.34 4.69
C THR A 114 5.10 -2.07 5.83
N THR A 115 3.79 -2.32 5.67
CA THR A 115 3.01 -3.14 6.61
C THR A 115 2.50 -4.39 5.92
N PHE A 116 2.87 -5.55 6.47
CA PHE A 116 2.37 -6.85 6.04
C PHE A 116 1.21 -7.28 6.93
N HIS A 117 0.04 -7.50 6.32
CA HIS A 117 -1.17 -7.91 7.02
C HIS A 117 -1.33 -9.42 7.11
N THR A 118 -0.95 -10.13 6.05
CA THR A 118 -1.00 -11.59 5.96
C THR A 118 0.05 -12.07 4.96
N LYS A 119 0.41 -13.36 5.06
CA LYS A 119 1.20 -14.04 4.03
C LYS A 119 0.31 -14.36 2.83
N CYS A 120 0.03 -13.35 2.00
CA CYS A 120 -0.94 -13.47 0.90
C CYS A 120 -0.64 -14.63 -0.07
N TYR A 121 0.60 -15.09 -0.18
CA TYR A 121 0.98 -16.22 -1.03
C TYR A 121 0.48 -17.60 -0.50
N GLU A 122 0.03 -17.70 0.74
CA GLU A 122 -0.58 -18.91 1.31
C GLU A 122 -2.02 -19.12 0.84
N HIS A 123 -2.67 -18.10 0.26
CA HIS A 123 -4.02 -18.25 -0.27
C HIS A 123 -4.06 -19.18 -1.49
N LYS A 124 -5.03 -20.10 -1.52
CA LYS A 124 -5.24 -21.10 -2.60
C LYS A 124 -5.41 -20.52 -4.00
N LYS A 125 -5.77 -19.24 -4.10
CA LYS A 125 -5.99 -18.54 -5.38
C LYS A 125 -4.73 -18.32 -6.21
N TRP A 126 -3.53 -18.49 -5.64
CA TRP A 126 -2.27 -18.23 -6.31
C TRP A 126 -1.65 -19.52 -6.83
N GLY A 127 -1.31 -19.55 -8.12
CA GLY A 127 -0.49 -20.61 -8.70
C GLY A 127 0.97 -20.56 -8.20
N ALA A 128 1.74 -21.61 -8.49
CA ALA A 128 3.13 -21.73 -8.03
C ALA A 128 4.02 -20.54 -8.43
N PHE A 129 3.90 -20.09 -9.68
CA PHE A 129 4.65 -18.93 -10.20
C PHE A 129 4.30 -17.63 -9.45
N ALA A 130 3.01 -17.36 -9.25
CA ALA A 130 2.58 -16.16 -8.54
C ALA A 130 3.02 -16.18 -7.06
N ARG A 131 3.03 -17.36 -6.43
CA ARG A 131 3.56 -17.51 -5.07
C ARG A 131 5.06 -17.22 -5.00
N LEU A 132 5.82 -17.67 -5.99
CA LEU A 132 7.26 -17.39 -6.08
C LEU A 132 7.50 -15.88 -6.23
N CYS A 133 6.77 -15.22 -7.14
CA CYS A 133 6.86 -13.77 -7.32
C CYS A 133 6.54 -13.00 -6.03
N LEU A 134 5.49 -13.41 -5.29
CA LEU A 134 5.14 -12.78 -4.03
C LEU A 134 6.21 -12.98 -2.94
N LYS A 135 6.82 -14.17 -2.84
CA LYS A 135 7.93 -14.43 -1.90
C LYS A 135 9.18 -13.61 -2.23
N ILE A 136 9.50 -13.49 -3.52
CA ILE A 136 10.60 -12.62 -3.98
C ILE A 136 10.27 -11.17 -3.64
N GLY A 137 9.04 -10.73 -3.92
CA GLY A 137 8.58 -9.38 -3.59
C GLY A 137 8.64 -9.07 -2.10
N GLU A 138 8.27 -10.01 -1.23
CA GLU A 138 8.41 -9.89 0.22
C GLU A 138 9.88 -9.72 0.62
N SER A 139 10.76 -10.57 0.09
CA SER A 139 12.20 -10.50 0.37
C SER A 139 12.80 -9.15 -0.06
N VAL A 140 12.44 -8.67 -1.24
CA VAL A 140 12.86 -7.35 -1.76
C VAL A 140 12.34 -6.22 -0.86
N ALA A 141 11.06 -6.27 -0.50
CA ALA A 141 10.45 -5.27 0.35
C ALA A 141 11.11 -5.21 1.74
N CYS A 142 11.39 -6.38 2.35
CA CYS A 142 12.07 -6.46 3.64
C CYS A 142 13.50 -5.90 3.62
N ARG A 143 14.19 -5.96 2.48
CA ARG A 143 15.55 -5.44 2.33
C ARG A 143 15.60 -3.95 2.00
N LEU A 144 14.61 -3.46 1.27
CA LEU A 144 14.61 -2.08 0.75
C LEU A 144 13.76 -1.12 1.57
N ALA A 145 12.77 -1.60 2.33
CA ALA A 145 12.00 -0.73 3.21
C ALA A 145 12.87 -0.27 4.40
N ASP A 146 12.73 0.99 4.77
CA ASP A 146 13.42 1.54 5.94
C ASP A 146 12.83 1.00 7.26
N LYS A 147 11.54 0.66 7.24
CA LYS A 147 10.84 -0.01 8.36
C LYS A 147 9.83 -1.03 7.83
N VAL A 148 9.76 -2.17 8.50
CA VAL A 148 8.77 -3.22 8.22
C VAL A 148 7.90 -3.41 9.45
N ILE A 149 6.59 -3.39 9.27
CA ILE A 149 5.59 -3.64 10.30
C ILE A 149 4.87 -4.95 9.95
N ALA A 150 4.86 -5.91 10.86
CA ALA A 150 4.08 -7.13 10.77
C ALA A 150 2.94 -7.10 11.79
N ILE A 151 1.70 -7.24 11.33
CA ILE A 151 0.51 -7.20 12.21
C ILE A 151 0.23 -8.56 12.84
N SER A 152 0.66 -9.65 12.21
CA SER A 152 0.45 -11.01 12.69
C SER A 152 1.81 -11.67 12.92
N VAL A 153 2.08 -12.04 14.15
CA VAL A 153 3.17 -12.96 14.48
C VAL A 153 2.61 -14.37 14.25
N PRO A 154 3.25 -15.24 13.45
CA PRO A 154 2.83 -16.64 13.36
C PRO A 154 2.89 -17.25 14.78
N PRO A 155 1.91 -18.11 15.15
CA PRO A 155 2.01 -18.81 16.42
C PRO A 155 3.33 -19.57 16.47
N LEU A 156 4.12 -19.35 17.52
CA LEU A 156 5.28 -20.17 17.82
C LEU A 156 4.79 -21.61 17.86
N LYS A 157 5.26 -22.43 16.94
CA LYS A 157 5.11 -23.89 17.08
C LYS A 157 6.01 -24.27 18.23
N LEU A 158 5.38 -24.46 19.38
CA LEU A 158 5.99 -25.19 20.52
C LEU A 158 6.22 -26.63 20.14
#